data_8461cfa11943d4ecef56a8815752780f
#
_entry.id   8461cfa11943d4ecef56a8815752780f
#
_cell.length_a   1.000
_cell.length_b   1.000
_cell.length_c   1.000
_cell.angle_alpha   90.00
_cell.angle_beta   90.00
_cell.angle_gamma   90.00
#
_symmetry.space_group_name_H-M   'P 1'
#
loop_
_entity.id
_entity.type
_entity.pdbx_description
1 polymer ?
#
loop_
_entity_poly.entity_id
_entity_poly.type
_entity_poly.pdbx_seq_one_letter_code
_entity_poly.pdbx_strand_id
1 'polypeptide(L)'
;MKLVWSQTFVRAYKRQTRRNPQLQKRIQRTLEILEQDPFHPSLRSHKLKGELSGIWACVIDYDNRLLFEFIENSDSGEIEVFLLTLGTHDAVY
;
A
#
# COMPACT_ATOMS: atom_id res chain seq x y z
N MET A 1 -12.75 -0.19 4.55
CA MET A 1 -12.49 -1.03 3.35
C MET A 1 -11.48 -2.10 3.72
N LYS A 2 -11.75 -3.33 3.36
CA LYS A 2 -10.88 -4.46 3.73
C LYS A 2 -9.53 -4.37 2.99
N LEU A 3 -8.44 -4.63 3.73
CA LEU A 3 -7.09 -4.74 3.16
C LEU A 3 -6.78 -6.23 2.97
N VAL A 4 -6.25 -6.57 1.80
CA VAL A 4 -5.79 -7.93 1.48
C VAL A 4 -4.29 -7.88 1.23
N TRP A 5 -3.52 -8.61 2.03
CA TRP A 5 -2.05 -8.63 1.95
C TRP A 5 -1.60 -9.68 0.94
N SER A 6 -0.98 -9.25 -0.15
CA SER A 6 -0.35 -10.20 -1.07
C SER A 6 0.89 -10.83 -0.42
N GLN A 7 1.32 -11.98 -0.94
CA GLN A 7 2.56 -12.60 -0.47
C GLN A 7 3.77 -11.70 -0.72
N THR A 8 3.79 -11.01 -1.85
CA THR A 8 4.86 -10.06 -2.16
C THR A 8 4.91 -8.94 -1.14
N PHE A 9 3.75 -8.42 -0.75
CA PHE A 9 3.68 -7.37 0.27
C PHE A 9 4.17 -7.88 1.63
N VAL A 10 3.74 -9.07 2.03
CA VAL A 10 4.19 -9.68 3.30
C VAL A 10 5.71 -9.80 3.34
N ARG A 11 6.32 -10.29 2.26
CA ARG A 11 7.78 -10.43 2.19
C ARG A 11 8.48 -9.08 2.26
N ALA A 12 7.98 -8.10 1.52
CA ALA A 12 8.56 -6.76 1.52
C ALA A 12 8.45 -6.13 2.91
N TYR A 13 7.29 -6.28 3.56
CA TYR A 13 7.06 -5.78 4.91
C TYR A 13 8.07 -6.38 5.90
N LYS A 14 8.20 -7.71 5.91
CA LYS A 14 9.12 -8.39 6.82
C LYS A 14 10.57 -7.98 6.57
N ARG A 15 10.98 -7.92 5.31
CA ARG A 15 12.36 -7.55 4.95
C ARG A 15 12.69 -6.13 5.38
N GLN A 16 11.78 -5.18 5.13
CA GLN A 16 12.07 -3.77 5.34
C GLN A 16 11.90 -3.33 6.79
N THR A 17 11.10 -4.05 7.58
CA THR A 17 10.87 -3.70 8.98
C THR A 17 11.74 -4.47 9.96
N ARG A 18 12.50 -5.46 9.49
CA ARG A 18 13.24 -6.40 10.34
C ARG A 18 14.07 -5.71 11.43
N ARG A 19 14.74 -4.61 11.08
CA ARG A 19 15.59 -3.87 12.03
C ARG A 19 15.22 -2.39 12.03
N ASN A 20 13.95 -2.10 11.76
CA ASN A 20 13.49 -0.73 11.63
C ASN A 20 12.11 -0.57 12.27
N PRO A 21 12.06 -0.47 13.63
CA PRO A 21 10.78 -0.32 14.32
C PRO A 21 10.06 0.97 13.99
N GLN A 22 10.79 2.04 13.64
CA GLN A 22 10.15 3.30 13.25
C GLN A 22 9.39 3.14 11.94
N LEU A 23 9.99 2.49 10.95
CA LEU A 23 9.33 2.23 9.68
C LEU A 23 8.13 1.31 9.89
N GLN A 24 8.25 0.30 10.73
CA GLN A 24 7.14 -0.59 11.06
C GLN A 24 5.93 0.20 11.58
N LYS A 25 6.14 1.12 12.50
CA LYS A 25 5.08 1.97 13.04
C LYS A 25 4.46 2.85 11.96
N ARG A 26 5.27 3.41 11.09
CA ARG A 26 4.80 4.25 9.99
C ARG A 26 3.93 3.46 9.02
N ILE A 27 4.35 2.25 8.67
CA ILE A 27 3.57 1.38 7.79
C ILE A 27 2.25 1.01 8.45
N GLN A 28 2.27 0.63 9.71
CA GLN A 28 1.05 0.28 10.44
C GLN A 28 0.07 1.44 10.47
N ARG A 29 0.56 2.65 10.73
CA ARG A 29 -0.28 3.85 10.73
C ARG A 29 -0.86 4.12 9.34
N THR A 30 -0.05 3.96 8.30
CA THR A 30 -0.49 4.12 6.92
C THR A 30 -1.60 3.12 6.59
N LEU A 31 -1.43 1.86 6.99
CA LEU A 31 -2.43 0.82 6.75
C LEU A 31 -3.75 1.11 7.48
N GLU A 32 -3.69 1.62 8.70
CA GLU A 32 -4.90 2.02 9.44
C GLU A 32 -5.68 3.12 8.69
N ILE A 33 -4.97 4.13 8.21
CA ILE A 33 -5.59 5.22 7.45
C ILE A 33 -6.16 4.69 6.15
N LEU A 34 -5.40 3.88 5.43
CA LEU A 34 -5.81 3.30 4.15
C LEU A 34 -7.08 2.46 4.30
N GLU A 35 -7.19 1.71 5.38
CA GLU A 35 -8.36 0.89 5.65
C GLU A 35 -9.61 1.75 5.86
N GLN A 36 -9.48 2.87 6.54
CA GLN A 36 -10.59 3.76 6.82
C GLN A 36 -10.95 4.63 5.63
N ASP A 37 -9.95 5.17 4.94
CA ASP A 37 -10.15 6.07 3.80
C ASP A 37 -8.95 6.05 2.87
N PRO A 38 -9.01 5.30 1.76
CA PRO A 38 -7.90 5.23 0.80
C PRO A 38 -7.53 6.59 0.19
N PHE A 39 -8.42 7.57 0.25
CA PHE A 39 -8.18 8.90 -0.31
C PHE A 39 -7.94 9.96 0.75
N HIS A 40 -7.62 9.55 1.98
CA HIS A 40 -7.25 10.48 3.03
C HIS A 40 -6.09 11.35 2.54
N PRO A 41 -6.13 12.68 2.76
CA PRO A 41 -5.11 13.60 2.21
C PRO A 41 -3.67 13.24 2.60
N SER A 42 -3.45 12.71 3.80
CA SER A 42 -2.10 12.36 4.26
C SER A 42 -1.45 11.25 3.44
N LEU A 43 -2.24 10.41 2.77
CA LEU A 43 -1.73 9.31 1.96
C LEU A 43 -1.23 9.76 0.60
N ARG A 44 -1.73 10.87 0.08
CA ARG A 44 -1.43 11.36 -1.27
C ARG A 44 -1.61 10.27 -2.33
N SER A 45 -2.68 9.49 -2.19
CA SER A 45 -2.95 8.38 -3.10
C SER A 45 -3.15 8.88 -4.53
N HIS A 46 -2.47 8.23 -5.47
CA HIS A 46 -2.58 8.60 -6.88
C HIS A 46 -2.37 7.38 -7.77
N LYS A 47 -2.99 7.42 -8.94
CA LYS A 47 -2.83 6.38 -9.95
C LYS A 47 -1.47 6.50 -10.64
N LEU A 48 -0.85 5.36 -10.89
CA LEU A 48 0.34 5.30 -11.71
C LEU A 48 -0.05 5.25 -13.19
N LYS A 49 0.87 5.67 -14.06
CA LYS A 49 0.63 5.77 -15.51
C LYS A 49 1.41 4.70 -16.26
N GLY A 50 1.03 4.50 -17.53
CA GLY A 50 1.74 3.58 -18.43
C GLY A 50 1.47 2.13 -18.08
N GLU A 51 2.54 1.33 -18.02
CA GLU A 51 2.45 -0.11 -17.74
C GLU A 51 1.91 -0.42 -16.37
N LEU A 52 1.96 0.55 -15.45
CA LEU A 52 1.45 0.41 -14.11
C LEU A 52 0.02 0.94 -13.97
N SER A 53 -0.68 1.13 -15.09
CA SER A 53 -2.06 1.58 -15.09
C SER A 53 -2.95 0.62 -14.29
N GLY A 54 -3.80 1.18 -13.44
CA GLY A 54 -4.62 0.39 -12.52
C GLY A 54 -4.00 0.21 -11.14
N ILE A 55 -2.73 0.55 -10.99
CA ILE A 55 -2.03 0.50 -9.71
C ILE A 55 -2.01 1.90 -9.10
N TRP A 56 -2.22 1.94 -7.79
CA TRP A 56 -2.18 3.16 -7.00
C TRP A 56 -0.96 3.16 -6.10
N ALA A 57 -0.46 4.35 -5.78
CA ALA A 57 0.61 4.54 -4.82
C ALA A 57 0.16 5.47 -3.72
N CYS A 58 0.61 5.21 -2.50
CA CYS A 58 0.43 6.16 -1.41
C CYS A 58 1.73 6.32 -0.63
N VAL A 59 1.81 7.41 0.15
CA VAL A 59 3.00 7.80 0.88
C VAL A 59 3.01 7.14 2.25
N ILE A 60 4.11 6.46 2.59
CA ILE A 60 4.37 6.00 3.95
C ILE A 60 5.18 7.08 4.69
N ASP A 61 6.30 7.48 4.11
CA ASP A 61 7.11 8.60 4.54
C ASP A 61 7.83 9.19 3.33
N TYR A 62 8.79 10.08 3.55
CA TYR A 62 9.49 10.75 2.45
C TYR A 62 10.11 9.76 1.45
N ASP A 63 10.74 8.70 1.96
CA ASP A 63 11.46 7.76 1.11
C ASP A 63 10.64 6.55 0.68
N ASN A 64 9.59 6.22 1.41
CA ASN A 64 8.88 4.95 1.26
C ASN A 64 7.48 5.13 0.71
N ARG A 65 7.11 4.22 -0.20
CA ARG A 65 5.80 4.20 -0.87
C ARG A 65 5.19 2.82 -0.76
N LEU A 66 3.86 2.79 -0.78
CA LEU A 66 3.08 1.56 -0.78
C LEU A 66 2.28 1.52 -2.08
N LEU A 67 2.34 0.40 -2.79
CA LEU A 67 1.56 0.17 -4.00
C LEU A 67 0.38 -0.74 -3.70
N PHE A 68 -0.77 -0.38 -4.23
CA PHE A 68 -1.98 -1.17 -4.04
C PHE A 68 -2.89 -1.04 -5.26
N GLU A 69 -3.89 -1.90 -5.32
CA GLU A 69 -4.95 -1.78 -6.32
C GLU A 69 -6.31 -2.07 -5.66
N PHE A 70 -7.36 -1.57 -6.28
CA PHE A 70 -8.71 -1.88 -5.86
C PHE A 70 -9.17 -3.13 -6.61
N ILE A 71 -9.66 -4.10 -5.87
CA ILE A 71 -10.19 -5.35 -6.43
C ILE A 71 -11.62 -5.53 -5.97
N GLU A 72 -12.41 -6.21 -6.78
CA GLU A 72 -13.77 -6.59 -6.41
C GLU A 72 -13.76 -8.01 -5.86
N ASN A 73 -14.32 -8.19 -4.66
CA ASN A 73 -14.50 -9.53 -4.09
C ASN A 73 -15.64 -10.21 -4.84
N SER A 74 -15.37 -11.35 -5.47
CA SER A 74 -16.36 -12.03 -6.30
C SER A 74 -17.54 -12.58 -5.53
N ASP A 75 -17.38 -12.84 -4.22
CA ASP A 75 -18.45 -13.38 -3.40
C ASP A 75 -19.38 -12.30 -2.86
N SER A 76 -18.83 -11.16 -2.43
CA SER A 76 -19.61 -10.10 -1.80
C SER A 76 -19.93 -8.94 -2.73
N GLY A 77 -19.19 -8.79 -3.83
CA GLY A 77 -19.27 -7.62 -4.72
C GLY A 77 -18.64 -6.36 -4.14
N GLU A 78 -18.07 -6.44 -2.95
CA GLU A 78 -17.43 -5.30 -2.30
C GLU A 78 -16.04 -5.04 -2.89
N ILE A 79 -15.67 -3.75 -2.92
CA ILE A 79 -14.33 -3.35 -3.33
C ILE A 79 -13.38 -3.48 -2.14
N GLU A 80 -12.23 -4.09 -2.38
CA GLU A 80 -11.18 -4.28 -1.38
C GLU A 80 -9.88 -3.68 -1.87
N VAL A 81 -8.96 -3.38 -0.95
CA VAL A 81 -7.63 -2.87 -1.27
C VAL A 81 -6.65 -4.03 -1.24
N PHE A 82 -6.06 -4.33 -2.38
CA PHE A 82 -5.06 -5.39 -2.51
C PHE A 82 -3.67 -4.76 -2.43
N LEU A 83 -2.94 -5.08 -1.35
CA LEU A 83 -1.61 -4.53 -1.10
C LEU A 83 -0.60 -5.30 -1.95
N LEU A 84 0.08 -4.62 -2.87
CA LEU A 84 0.98 -5.24 -3.83
C LEU A 84 2.41 -5.33 -3.30
N THR A 85 2.97 -4.21 -2.91
CA THR A 85 4.34 -4.14 -2.41
C THR A 85 4.59 -2.81 -1.72
N LEU A 86 5.76 -2.69 -1.12
CA LEU A 86 6.25 -1.42 -0.59
C LEU A 86 7.75 -1.35 -0.82
N GLY A 87 8.27 -0.13 -0.86
CA GLY A 87 9.69 0.10 -1.10
C GLY A 87 9.99 1.58 -1.17
N THR A 88 11.24 1.89 -1.52
CA THR A 88 11.62 3.27 -1.74
C THR A 88 10.96 3.81 -3.00
N HIS A 89 10.85 5.15 -3.08
CA HIS A 89 10.27 5.81 -4.24
C HIS A 89 10.91 5.32 -5.55
N ASP A 90 12.23 5.24 -5.59
CA ASP A 90 12.92 4.81 -6.80
C ASP A 90 12.75 3.32 -7.10
N ALA A 91 12.56 2.51 -6.09
CA ALA A 91 12.42 1.06 -6.27
C ALA A 91 11.04 0.65 -6.78
N VAL A 92 9.99 1.44 -6.49
CA VAL A 92 8.61 1.07 -6.86
C VAL A 92 8.07 1.85 -8.07
N TYR A 93 8.72 2.91 -8.45
CA TYR A 93 8.41 3.68 -9.66
C TYR A 93 9.46 3.41 -10.75
#